data_6d069e1866cd5bae43f84196d97e715b
#
_entry.id   6d069e1866cd5bae43f84196d97e715b
#
_cell.length_a   1.000
_cell.length_b   1.000
_cell.length_c   1.000
_cell.angle_alpha   90.00
_cell.angle_beta   90.00
_cell.angle_gamma   90.00
#
_symmetry.space_group_name_H-M   'P 1'
#
loop_
_entity.id
_entity.type
_entity.pdbx_description
1 polymer ?
#
loop_
_entity_poly.entity_id
_entity_poly.type
_entity_poly.pdbx_seq_one_letter_code
_entity_poly.pdbx_strand_id
1 'polypeptide(L)'
;VTAGDFVYAWQRLANPETAADYCYMIDMVKGYDAVADGSADPSTLGITAVDDQTLQIDLTYDCPYFEEIMAFPATFPVRQDMVESSDNWTFDPSTYIGNGPYKMTEWSHNAYISMEKNENYYDYENLGPDTIKFTLLDDNNAMLKGYNNGELDFIENLPVDEIPTYLASGELEIGDYLGTYYVCFNTEDEVFSDPNIRKAFSLVIDRNYIVENVSQAGEVPADGYVPNGVNDAAGAGSDDFRTVGG
;
A
#
# COMPACT_ATOMS: atom_id res chain seq x y z
N VAL A 1 -12.24 19.11 -0.99
CA VAL A 1 -12.53 17.84 -1.69
C VAL A 1 -14.02 17.80 -1.98
N THR A 2 -14.40 17.51 -3.20
CA THR A 2 -15.77 17.34 -3.67
C THR A 2 -15.99 15.95 -4.26
N ALA A 3 -17.23 15.54 -4.51
CA ALA A 3 -17.53 14.30 -5.21
C ALA A 3 -16.90 14.25 -6.62
N GLY A 4 -16.74 15.41 -7.28
CA GLY A 4 -16.06 15.51 -8.56
C GLY A 4 -14.57 15.07 -8.53
N ASP A 5 -13.87 15.31 -7.42
CA ASP A 5 -12.48 14.89 -7.26
C ASP A 5 -12.35 13.36 -7.24
N PHE A 6 -13.33 12.65 -6.66
CA PHE A 6 -13.39 11.19 -6.70
C PHE A 6 -13.73 10.66 -8.09
N VAL A 7 -14.70 11.29 -8.79
CA VAL A 7 -15.05 10.89 -10.15
C VAL A 7 -13.84 11.00 -11.06
N TYR A 8 -13.13 12.12 -11.02
CA TYR A 8 -11.91 12.32 -11.80
C TYR A 8 -10.82 11.29 -11.44
N ALA A 9 -10.57 11.10 -10.14
CA ALA A 9 -9.55 10.17 -9.66
C ALA A 9 -9.80 8.73 -10.13
N TRP A 10 -11.04 8.24 -10.05
CA TRP A 10 -11.36 6.87 -10.41
C TRP A 10 -11.43 6.65 -11.92
N GLN A 11 -11.91 7.62 -12.67
CA GLN A 11 -11.84 7.60 -14.14
C GLN A 11 -10.38 7.55 -14.61
N ARG A 12 -9.51 8.31 -13.96
CA ARG A 12 -8.06 8.29 -14.20
C ARG A 12 -7.44 6.95 -13.78
N LEU A 13 -7.82 6.40 -12.62
CA LEU A 13 -7.32 5.11 -12.12
C LEU A 13 -7.65 3.96 -13.08
N ALA A 14 -8.89 3.92 -13.62
CA ALA A 14 -9.33 2.89 -14.56
C ALA A 14 -8.79 3.09 -15.98
N ASN A 15 -8.35 4.31 -16.34
CA ASN A 15 -7.87 4.61 -17.69
C ASN A 15 -6.55 3.89 -17.98
N PRO A 16 -6.45 3.03 -19.02
CA PRO A 16 -5.23 2.32 -19.38
C PRO A 16 -4.07 3.25 -19.73
N GLU A 17 -4.33 4.48 -20.19
CA GLU A 17 -3.28 5.47 -20.46
C GLU A 17 -2.56 5.93 -19.18
N THR A 18 -3.21 5.83 -18.02
CA THR A 18 -2.58 6.11 -16.73
C THR A 18 -1.61 5.00 -16.32
N ALA A 19 -1.81 3.78 -16.81
CA ALA A 19 -1.00 2.60 -16.50
C ALA A 19 -0.84 2.38 -14.97
N ALA A 20 -1.93 2.56 -14.21
CA ALA A 20 -1.91 2.43 -12.75
C ALA A 20 -1.83 0.96 -12.34
N ASP A 21 -0.83 0.58 -11.53
CA ASP A 21 -0.59 -0.80 -11.10
C ASP A 21 -1.77 -1.37 -10.29
N TYR A 22 -2.51 -0.52 -9.57
CA TYR A 22 -3.62 -0.92 -8.72
C TYR A 22 -5.00 -0.56 -9.29
N CYS A 23 -5.14 -0.41 -10.60
CA CYS A 23 -6.42 -0.10 -11.22
C CYS A 23 -7.50 -1.16 -10.92
N TYR A 24 -7.11 -2.42 -10.77
CA TYR A 24 -8.00 -3.53 -10.46
C TYR A 24 -8.69 -3.45 -9.09
N MET A 25 -8.23 -2.58 -8.19
CA MET A 25 -8.86 -2.39 -6.88
C MET A 25 -10.30 -1.85 -6.97
N ILE A 26 -10.72 -1.37 -8.14
CA ILE A 26 -12.09 -0.90 -8.42
C ILE A 26 -12.80 -1.75 -9.49
N ASP A 27 -12.39 -3.01 -9.68
CA ASP A 27 -12.94 -3.91 -10.71
C ASP A 27 -14.43 -4.22 -10.53
N MET A 28 -14.93 -4.09 -9.28
CA MET A 28 -16.36 -4.24 -8.99
C MET A 28 -17.23 -3.08 -9.47
N VAL A 29 -16.63 -1.95 -9.88
CA VAL A 29 -17.38 -0.78 -10.37
C VAL A 29 -17.92 -1.06 -11.77
N LYS A 30 -19.19 -0.77 -11.98
CA LYS A 30 -19.85 -0.97 -13.27
C LYS A 30 -19.10 -0.26 -14.40
N GLY A 31 -18.83 -0.99 -15.48
CA GLY A 31 -18.13 -0.48 -16.65
C GLY A 31 -16.60 -0.54 -16.56
N TYR A 32 -16.05 -0.98 -15.43
CA TYR A 32 -14.60 -1.06 -15.22
C TYR A 32 -13.88 -1.83 -16.34
N ASP A 33 -14.30 -3.06 -16.65
CA ASP A 33 -13.63 -3.92 -17.64
C ASP A 33 -13.49 -3.22 -19.00
N ALA A 34 -14.55 -2.59 -19.48
CA ALA A 34 -14.56 -1.91 -20.77
C ALA A 34 -13.71 -0.62 -20.79
N VAL A 35 -13.58 0.04 -19.65
CA VAL A 35 -12.69 1.19 -19.51
C VAL A 35 -11.24 0.72 -19.43
N ALA A 36 -10.95 -0.27 -18.59
CA ALA A 36 -9.60 -0.78 -18.35
C ALA A 36 -8.96 -1.43 -19.58
N ASP A 37 -9.77 -2.05 -20.45
CA ASP A 37 -9.30 -2.61 -21.74
C ASP A 37 -9.25 -1.58 -22.88
N GLY A 38 -9.69 -0.33 -22.63
CA GLY A 38 -9.71 0.77 -23.60
C GLY A 38 -10.85 0.71 -24.62
N SER A 39 -11.84 -0.20 -24.47
CA SER A 39 -12.99 -0.32 -25.36
C SER A 39 -14.10 0.71 -25.06
N ALA A 40 -14.07 1.35 -23.89
CA ALA A 40 -15.00 2.41 -23.50
C ALA A 40 -14.26 3.63 -22.93
N ASP A 41 -14.89 4.78 -23.05
CA ASP A 41 -14.38 6.05 -22.50
C ASP A 41 -14.44 6.01 -20.95
N PRO A 42 -13.41 6.53 -20.23
CA PRO A 42 -13.39 6.58 -18.76
C PRO A 42 -14.64 7.22 -18.14
N SER A 43 -15.30 8.16 -18.82
CA SER A 43 -16.54 8.79 -18.36
C SER A 43 -17.73 7.82 -18.27
N THR A 44 -17.61 6.60 -18.81
CA THR A 44 -18.65 5.55 -18.73
C THR A 44 -18.53 4.70 -17.46
N LEU A 45 -17.48 4.89 -16.68
CA LEU A 45 -17.33 4.24 -15.39
C LEU A 45 -18.51 4.58 -14.46
N GLY A 46 -19.03 3.59 -13.74
CA GLY A 46 -20.19 3.70 -12.86
C GLY A 46 -19.94 4.53 -11.59
N ILE A 47 -19.39 5.72 -11.74
CA ILE A 47 -19.17 6.69 -10.67
C ILE A 47 -19.66 8.06 -11.09
N THR A 48 -20.46 8.70 -10.25
CA THR A 48 -21.13 9.98 -10.60
C THR A 48 -21.17 10.91 -9.40
N ALA A 49 -20.78 12.16 -9.58
CA ALA A 49 -21.06 13.23 -8.64
C ALA A 49 -22.49 13.72 -8.87
N VAL A 50 -23.41 13.39 -7.95
CA VAL A 50 -24.80 13.86 -7.99
C VAL A 50 -24.85 15.36 -7.68
N ASP A 51 -24.04 15.76 -6.72
CA ASP A 51 -23.71 17.13 -6.34
C ASP A 51 -22.31 17.16 -5.70
N ASP A 52 -21.86 18.32 -5.20
CA ASP A 52 -20.51 18.46 -4.62
C ASP A 52 -20.24 17.56 -3.41
N GLN A 53 -21.28 17.09 -2.72
CA GLN A 53 -21.19 16.32 -1.48
C GLN A 53 -21.72 14.88 -1.62
N THR A 54 -22.35 14.56 -2.76
CA THR A 54 -23.00 13.26 -2.98
C THR A 54 -22.32 12.53 -4.13
N LEU A 55 -21.64 11.45 -3.80
CA LEU A 55 -21.03 10.53 -4.74
C LEU A 55 -21.91 9.27 -4.86
N GLN A 56 -22.27 8.90 -6.08
CA GLN A 56 -22.94 7.65 -6.39
C GLN A 56 -21.97 6.71 -7.10
N ILE A 57 -21.89 5.46 -6.62
CA ILE A 57 -21.08 4.40 -7.22
C ILE A 57 -21.99 3.22 -7.50
N ASP A 58 -22.03 2.78 -8.74
CA ASP A 58 -22.78 1.61 -9.20
C ASP A 58 -21.84 0.40 -9.25
N LEU A 59 -22.15 -0.64 -8.49
CA LEU A 59 -21.38 -1.89 -8.46
C LEU A 59 -22.00 -2.95 -9.39
N THR A 60 -21.18 -3.87 -9.90
CA THR A 60 -21.62 -4.99 -10.73
C THR A 60 -22.16 -6.16 -9.92
N TYR A 61 -21.75 -6.27 -8.66
CA TYR A 61 -22.18 -7.28 -7.70
C TYR A 61 -22.21 -6.70 -6.28
N ASP A 62 -22.85 -7.40 -5.36
CA ASP A 62 -22.81 -7.04 -3.94
C ASP A 62 -21.41 -7.30 -3.38
N CYS A 63 -20.71 -6.23 -2.99
CA CYS A 63 -19.33 -6.24 -2.51
C CYS A 63 -19.28 -5.83 -1.04
N PRO A 64 -19.34 -6.78 -0.09
CA PRO A 64 -19.42 -6.45 1.33
C PRO A 64 -18.15 -5.78 1.90
N TYR A 65 -17.02 -5.89 1.20
CA TYR A 65 -15.74 -5.27 1.56
C TYR A 65 -15.46 -3.96 0.79
N PHE A 66 -16.45 -3.42 0.10
CA PHE A 66 -16.27 -2.21 -0.72
C PHE A 66 -15.76 -1.01 0.09
N GLU A 67 -16.31 -0.79 1.28
CA GLU A 67 -15.89 0.33 2.15
C GLU A 67 -14.43 0.18 2.61
N GLU A 68 -13.95 -1.04 2.81
CA GLU A 68 -12.55 -1.30 3.17
C GLU A 68 -11.59 -0.94 2.02
N ILE A 69 -12.01 -1.19 0.77
CA ILE A 69 -11.23 -0.80 -0.42
C ILE A 69 -11.09 0.73 -0.51
N MET A 70 -12.09 1.48 -0.04
CA MET A 70 -12.04 2.95 -0.04
C MET A 70 -10.93 3.53 0.85
N ALA A 71 -10.37 2.74 1.78
CA ALA A 71 -9.20 3.11 2.56
C ALA A 71 -7.86 2.87 1.83
N PHE A 72 -7.89 2.24 0.65
CA PHE A 72 -6.68 1.97 -0.12
C PHE A 72 -6.23 3.22 -0.90
N PRO A 73 -4.95 3.61 -0.83
CA PRO A 73 -4.48 4.89 -1.39
C PRO A 73 -4.80 5.14 -2.86
N ALA A 74 -4.86 4.09 -3.71
CA ALA A 74 -5.20 4.25 -5.12
C ALA A 74 -6.63 4.78 -5.36
N THR A 75 -7.54 4.64 -4.37
CA THR A 75 -8.92 5.13 -4.46
C THR A 75 -9.09 6.55 -3.93
N PHE A 76 -8.03 7.17 -3.40
CA PHE A 76 -8.11 8.52 -2.85
C PHE A 76 -8.37 9.58 -3.93
N PRO A 77 -9.11 10.63 -3.58
CA PRO A 77 -9.41 11.70 -4.53
C PRO A 77 -8.16 12.51 -4.88
N VAL A 78 -8.07 12.94 -6.14
CA VAL A 78 -7.07 13.89 -6.60
C VAL A 78 -7.74 15.04 -7.34
N ARG A 79 -7.18 16.24 -7.24
CA ARG A 79 -7.71 17.42 -7.91
C ARG A 79 -7.26 17.46 -9.37
N GLN A 80 -8.23 17.49 -10.28
CA GLN A 80 -7.99 17.52 -11.72
C GLN A 80 -7.07 18.68 -12.13
N ASP A 81 -7.33 19.89 -11.65
CA ASP A 81 -6.55 21.08 -11.99
C ASP A 81 -5.07 20.97 -11.57
N MET A 82 -4.78 20.26 -10.49
CA MET A 82 -3.42 20.00 -10.06
C MET A 82 -2.74 18.92 -10.91
N VAL A 83 -3.42 17.79 -11.11
CA VAL A 83 -2.90 16.68 -11.93
C VAL A 83 -2.60 17.14 -13.36
N GLU A 84 -3.46 17.96 -13.95
CA GLU A 84 -3.29 18.46 -15.32
C GLU A 84 -2.36 19.67 -15.44
N SER A 85 -1.93 20.25 -14.32
CA SER A 85 -1.03 21.41 -14.32
C SER A 85 0.40 21.06 -14.78
N SER A 86 0.86 19.84 -14.50
CA SER A 86 2.22 19.38 -14.80
C SER A 86 2.33 17.86 -14.69
N ASP A 87 3.14 17.24 -15.54
CA ASP A 87 3.50 15.80 -15.43
C ASP A 87 4.19 15.47 -14.08
N ASN A 88 4.78 16.46 -13.45
CA ASN A 88 5.49 16.33 -12.18
C ASN A 88 4.71 16.88 -10.98
N TRP A 89 3.37 16.95 -11.06
CA TRP A 89 2.52 17.54 -10.01
C TRP A 89 2.73 16.95 -8.61
N THR A 90 3.17 15.70 -8.50
CA THR A 90 3.46 15.04 -7.22
C THR A 90 4.78 15.47 -6.59
N PHE A 91 5.68 16.10 -7.35
CA PHE A 91 7.03 16.44 -6.89
C PHE A 91 7.15 17.87 -6.36
N ASP A 92 6.16 18.70 -6.65
CA ASP A 92 6.16 20.09 -6.22
C ASP A 92 5.18 20.31 -5.06
N PRO A 93 5.63 20.80 -3.90
CA PRO A 93 4.75 21.08 -2.76
C PRO A 93 3.55 21.98 -3.08
N SER A 94 3.67 22.84 -4.09
CA SER A 94 2.58 23.76 -4.48
C SER A 94 1.45 23.06 -5.26
N THR A 95 1.73 21.92 -5.86
CA THR A 95 0.77 21.11 -6.66
C THR A 95 0.40 19.79 -5.99
N TYR A 96 1.22 19.29 -5.05
CA TYR A 96 0.91 18.11 -4.25
C TYR A 96 -0.04 18.48 -3.10
N ILE A 97 -1.32 18.58 -3.42
CA ILE A 97 -2.36 18.98 -2.46
C ILE A 97 -3.09 17.75 -1.94
N GLY A 98 -3.14 17.60 -0.63
CA GLY A 98 -3.85 16.53 0.06
C GLY A 98 -4.75 17.07 1.18
N ASN A 99 -5.67 16.24 1.63
CA ASN A 99 -6.54 16.49 2.79
C ASN A 99 -6.10 15.69 4.03
N GLY A 100 -4.91 15.10 4.00
CA GLY A 100 -4.31 14.36 5.11
C GLY A 100 -3.80 15.26 6.23
N PRO A 101 -3.28 14.64 7.32
CA PRO A 101 -2.83 15.35 8.52
C PRO A 101 -1.62 16.26 8.31
N TYR A 102 -0.76 15.92 7.36
CA TYR A 102 0.43 16.70 7.03
C TYR A 102 0.46 17.06 5.55
N LYS A 103 1.01 18.22 5.24
CA LYS A 103 1.25 18.71 3.89
C LYS A 103 2.73 18.79 3.60
N MET A 104 3.16 18.42 2.41
CA MET A 104 4.54 18.49 1.97
C MET A 104 4.97 19.95 1.82
N THR A 105 6.11 20.30 2.40
CA THR A 105 6.71 21.64 2.29
C THR A 105 7.95 21.68 1.43
N GLU A 106 8.67 20.55 1.37
CA GLU A 106 9.87 20.41 0.56
C GLU A 106 10.11 18.95 0.18
N TRP A 107 10.56 18.71 -1.04
CA TRP A 107 11.13 17.44 -1.46
C TRP A 107 12.50 17.68 -2.10
N SER A 108 13.56 17.38 -1.34
CA SER A 108 14.93 17.30 -1.86
C SER A 108 15.17 15.87 -2.34
N HIS A 109 15.08 15.64 -3.65
CA HIS A 109 15.21 14.30 -4.23
C HIS A 109 16.50 13.60 -3.80
N ASN A 110 16.41 12.32 -3.47
CA ASN A 110 17.49 11.48 -2.92
C ASN A 110 18.06 11.95 -1.57
N ALA A 111 17.43 12.89 -0.89
CA ALA A 111 17.89 13.38 0.40
C ALA A 111 16.79 13.33 1.47
N TYR A 112 15.69 14.05 1.29
CA TYR A 112 14.61 14.07 2.27
C TYR A 112 13.29 14.61 1.71
N ILE A 113 12.20 14.32 2.43
CA ILE A 113 10.90 14.99 2.29
C ILE A 113 10.57 15.64 3.64
N SER A 114 10.19 16.93 3.62
CA SER A 114 9.71 17.65 4.80
C SER A 114 8.22 17.90 4.69
N MET A 115 7.55 17.75 5.83
CA MET A 115 6.10 17.96 5.94
C MET A 115 5.82 18.80 7.20
N GLU A 116 4.74 19.56 7.18
CA GLU A 116 4.20 20.29 8.33
C GLU A 116 2.73 19.95 8.55
N LYS A 117 2.20 20.20 9.75
CA LYS A 117 0.78 20.01 10.04
C LYS A 117 -0.09 20.73 9.02
N ASN A 118 -1.15 20.05 8.58
CA ASN A 118 -2.16 20.63 7.71
C ASN A 118 -3.26 21.27 8.56
N GLU A 119 -3.29 22.59 8.57
CA GLU A 119 -4.28 23.37 9.35
C GLU A 119 -5.74 23.14 8.92
N ASN A 120 -5.95 22.55 7.78
CA ASN A 120 -7.29 22.18 7.27
C ASN A 120 -7.67 20.73 7.57
N TYR A 121 -6.82 19.97 8.26
CA TYR A 121 -7.14 18.61 8.63
C TYR A 121 -8.21 18.59 9.73
N TYR A 122 -9.22 17.72 9.58
CA TYR A 122 -10.39 17.70 10.47
C TYR A 122 -10.05 17.46 11.95
N ASP A 123 -8.95 16.76 12.23
CA ASP A 123 -8.50 16.42 13.57
C ASP A 123 -7.14 17.10 13.90
N TYR A 124 -6.97 18.34 13.48
CA TYR A 124 -5.73 19.12 13.61
C TYR A 124 -5.22 19.21 15.05
N GLU A 125 -6.14 19.41 16.01
CA GLU A 125 -5.81 19.60 17.42
C GLU A 125 -5.16 18.37 18.08
N ASN A 126 -5.38 17.18 17.54
CA ASN A 126 -4.82 15.92 18.04
C ASN A 126 -3.58 15.46 17.27
N LEU A 127 -3.07 16.24 16.34
CA LEU A 127 -1.85 15.90 15.62
C LEU A 127 -0.63 15.93 16.53
N GLY A 128 0.27 14.96 16.35
CA GLY A 128 1.52 14.84 17.11
C GLY A 128 2.54 15.94 16.79
N PRO A 129 3.67 15.63 16.14
CA PRO A 129 4.73 16.62 15.89
C PRO A 129 4.28 17.72 14.92
N ASP A 130 4.83 18.92 15.06
CA ASP A 130 4.53 20.05 14.16
C ASP A 130 5.11 19.84 12.76
N THR A 131 6.22 19.12 12.67
CA THR A 131 6.92 18.80 11.42
C THR A 131 7.37 17.34 11.41
N ILE A 132 7.39 16.73 10.22
CA ILE A 132 7.95 15.41 9.98
C ILE A 132 8.97 15.53 8.86
N LYS A 133 10.15 14.95 9.06
CA LYS A 133 11.18 14.86 8.03
C LYS A 133 11.50 13.40 7.74
N PHE A 134 11.20 12.97 6.54
CA PHE A 134 11.60 11.66 6.03
C PHE A 134 12.98 11.76 5.38
N THR A 135 13.99 11.22 6.00
CA THR A 135 15.34 11.12 5.40
C THR A 135 15.37 9.89 4.49
N LEU A 136 15.73 10.08 3.23
CA LEU A 136 15.75 9.04 2.22
C LEU A 136 17.10 8.31 2.28
N LEU A 137 17.10 7.11 2.88
CA LEU A 137 18.28 6.25 3.07
C LEU A 137 17.94 4.82 2.64
N ASP A 138 18.85 4.16 1.93
CA ASP A 138 18.68 2.77 1.49
C ASP A 138 19.54 1.78 2.28
N ASP A 139 20.50 2.26 3.09
CA ASP A 139 21.42 1.43 3.87
C ASP A 139 21.02 1.33 5.34
N ASN A 140 20.70 0.13 5.81
CA ASN A 140 20.24 -0.12 7.17
C ASN A 140 21.31 0.25 8.23
N ASN A 141 22.61 0.11 7.92
CA ASN A 141 23.66 0.51 8.86
C ASN A 141 23.73 2.03 8.99
N ALA A 142 23.50 2.78 7.88
CA ALA A 142 23.43 4.23 7.92
C ALA A 142 22.21 4.70 8.71
N MET A 143 21.04 4.04 8.54
CA MET A 143 19.83 4.32 9.33
C MET A 143 20.08 4.10 10.83
N LEU A 144 20.61 2.94 11.19
CA LEU A 144 20.92 2.64 12.60
C LEU A 144 21.94 3.60 13.21
N LYS A 145 22.95 3.99 12.45
CA LYS A 145 23.92 4.99 12.90
C LYS A 145 23.26 6.35 13.13
N GLY A 146 22.36 6.78 12.23
CA GLY A 146 21.59 8.02 12.38
C GLY A 146 20.72 8.00 13.63
N TYR A 147 20.04 6.88 13.90
CA TYR A 147 19.25 6.67 15.10
C TYR A 147 20.13 6.75 16.38
N ASN A 148 21.22 6.00 16.42
CA ASN A 148 22.12 5.99 17.57
C ASN A 148 22.80 7.32 17.85
N ASN A 149 22.97 8.17 16.83
CA ASN A 149 23.51 9.52 16.98
C ASN A 149 22.44 10.57 17.35
N GLY A 150 21.15 10.19 17.39
CA GLY A 150 20.03 11.11 17.61
C GLY A 150 19.73 12.02 16.41
N GLU A 151 20.14 11.63 15.20
CA GLU A 151 19.82 12.30 13.94
C GLU A 151 18.48 11.86 13.39
N LEU A 152 18.04 10.65 13.74
CA LEU A 152 16.76 10.04 13.41
C LEU A 152 16.04 9.62 14.69
N ASP A 153 14.76 9.96 14.79
CA ASP A 153 13.90 9.59 15.92
C ASP A 153 13.26 8.21 15.77
N PHE A 154 13.13 7.77 14.53
CA PHE A 154 12.50 6.50 14.15
C PHE A 154 13.20 5.92 12.91
N ILE A 155 13.39 4.61 12.89
CA ILE A 155 13.82 3.85 11.72
C ILE A 155 12.94 2.61 11.56
N GLU A 156 12.63 2.23 10.32
CA GLU A 156 11.75 1.11 10.02
C GLU A 156 12.51 -0.21 9.92
N ASN A 157 13.75 -0.17 9.48
CA ASN A 157 14.58 -1.35 9.23
C ASN A 157 15.90 -1.30 10.00
N LEU A 158 16.33 -2.47 10.47
CA LEU A 158 17.60 -2.69 11.16
C LEU A 158 18.48 -3.68 10.37
N PRO A 159 19.82 -3.59 10.49
CA PRO A 159 20.68 -4.74 10.13
C PRO A 159 20.24 -5.98 10.90
N VAL A 160 20.13 -7.13 10.21
CA VAL A 160 19.58 -8.37 10.79
C VAL A 160 20.36 -8.83 12.04
N ASP A 161 21.67 -8.69 12.03
CA ASP A 161 22.56 -9.05 13.16
C ASP A 161 22.39 -8.18 14.40
N GLU A 162 21.76 -7.00 14.26
CA GLU A 162 21.45 -6.10 15.39
C GLU A 162 20.06 -6.35 16.01
N ILE A 163 19.16 -7.04 15.31
CA ILE A 163 17.80 -7.30 15.79
C ILE A 163 17.77 -7.90 17.19
N PRO A 164 18.55 -8.97 17.53
CA PRO A 164 18.53 -9.53 18.87
C PRO A 164 18.94 -8.55 19.97
N THR A 165 19.86 -7.64 19.66
CA THR A 165 20.34 -6.62 20.61
C THR A 165 19.24 -5.62 20.96
N TYR A 166 18.55 -5.08 19.93
CA TYR A 166 17.49 -4.07 20.12
C TYR A 166 16.19 -4.67 20.65
N LEU A 167 15.90 -5.95 20.34
CA LEU A 167 14.81 -6.68 21.00
C LEU A 167 15.07 -6.85 22.50
N ALA A 168 16.29 -7.21 22.88
CA ALA A 168 16.67 -7.42 24.29
C ALA A 168 16.66 -6.09 25.08
N SER A 169 16.98 -4.96 24.46
CA SER A 169 16.89 -3.63 25.10
C SER A 169 15.46 -3.10 25.20
N GLY A 170 14.52 -3.64 24.42
CA GLY A 170 13.14 -3.15 24.33
C GLY A 170 12.98 -1.91 23.46
N GLU A 171 14.00 -1.54 22.66
CA GLU A 171 13.94 -0.43 21.72
C GLU A 171 13.36 -0.84 20.36
N LEU A 172 13.36 -2.13 20.03
CA LEU A 172 12.73 -2.68 18.84
C LEU A 172 11.39 -3.31 19.19
N GLU A 173 10.35 -2.90 18.46
CA GLU A 173 9.04 -3.54 18.48
C GLU A 173 8.82 -4.23 17.13
N ILE A 174 8.40 -5.50 17.16
CA ILE A 174 8.02 -6.26 15.98
C ILE A 174 6.48 -6.28 15.92
N GLY A 175 5.93 -5.73 14.84
CA GLY A 175 4.49 -5.78 14.56
C GLY A 175 4.12 -6.90 13.59
N ASP A 176 2.98 -7.54 13.81
CA ASP A 176 2.44 -8.51 12.86
C ASP A 176 2.05 -7.86 11.54
N TYR A 177 2.34 -8.52 10.44
CA TYR A 177 1.99 -8.07 9.09
C TYR A 177 1.22 -9.16 8.34
N LEU A 178 0.05 -8.81 7.81
CA LEU A 178 -0.79 -9.73 7.02
C LEU A 178 -0.23 -9.87 5.61
N GLY A 179 0.83 -10.62 5.48
CA GLY A 179 1.50 -10.85 4.20
C GLY A 179 2.22 -12.19 4.14
N THR A 180 2.40 -12.70 2.94
CA THR A 180 3.21 -13.90 2.68
C THR A 180 4.28 -13.56 1.66
N TYR A 181 5.55 -13.73 2.04
CA TYR A 181 6.65 -13.66 1.09
C TYR A 181 6.77 -14.97 0.32
N TYR A 182 6.77 -14.91 -1.00
CA TYR A 182 6.76 -16.10 -1.84
C TYR A 182 7.60 -15.92 -3.10
N VAL A 183 7.98 -17.04 -3.71
CA VAL A 183 8.70 -17.08 -4.99
C VAL A 183 7.71 -17.35 -6.12
N CYS A 184 7.69 -16.45 -7.10
CA CYS A 184 6.96 -16.67 -8.35
C CYS A 184 7.82 -17.44 -9.35
N PHE A 185 7.22 -18.44 -9.98
CA PHE A 185 7.83 -19.15 -11.11
C PHE A 185 7.20 -18.67 -12.42
N ASN A 186 8.02 -18.34 -13.40
CA ASN A 186 7.53 -18.14 -14.76
C ASN A 186 7.12 -19.50 -15.35
N THR A 187 5.81 -19.78 -15.39
CA THR A 187 5.28 -21.06 -15.87
C THR A 187 5.29 -21.22 -17.38
N GLU A 188 5.65 -20.18 -18.13
CA GLU A 188 5.88 -20.24 -19.59
C GLU A 188 7.30 -20.69 -19.90
N ASP A 189 8.19 -20.67 -18.93
CA ASP A 189 9.55 -21.23 -19.07
C ASP A 189 9.51 -22.75 -19.16
N GLU A 190 10.32 -23.34 -20.06
CA GLU A 190 10.35 -24.78 -20.34
C GLU A 190 10.59 -25.61 -19.06
N VAL A 191 11.46 -25.15 -18.17
CA VAL A 191 11.78 -25.86 -16.91
C VAL A 191 10.64 -25.74 -15.91
N PHE A 192 10.12 -24.52 -15.73
CA PHE A 192 9.11 -24.26 -14.71
C PHE A 192 7.67 -24.50 -15.16
N SER A 193 7.45 -24.89 -16.41
CA SER A 193 6.13 -25.35 -16.88
C SER A 193 5.71 -26.66 -16.19
N ASP A 194 6.67 -27.53 -15.80
CA ASP A 194 6.39 -28.77 -15.04
C ASP A 194 6.09 -28.46 -13.57
N PRO A 195 4.85 -28.77 -13.07
CA PRO A 195 4.50 -28.55 -11.67
C PRO A 195 5.34 -29.38 -10.68
N ASN A 196 5.91 -30.53 -11.12
CA ASN A 196 6.76 -31.34 -10.25
C ASN A 196 8.09 -30.65 -9.97
N ILE A 197 8.62 -29.91 -10.93
CA ILE A 197 9.83 -29.13 -10.74
C ILE A 197 9.57 -28.00 -9.73
N ARG A 198 8.48 -27.25 -9.90
CA ARG A 198 8.10 -26.20 -8.92
C ARG A 198 7.89 -26.77 -7.52
N LYS A 199 7.25 -27.95 -7.42
CA LYS A 199 7.09 -28.66 -6.15
C LYS A 199 8.43 -29.10 -5.54
N ALA A 200 9.36 -29.57 -6.36
CA ALA A 200 10.70 -29.94 -5.89
C ALA A 200 11.45 -28.73 -5.29
N PHE A 201 11.40 -27.57 -5.94
CA PHE A 201 11.94 -26.32 -5.36
C PHE A 201 11.31 -25.99 -4.02
N SER A 202 9.98 -26.04 -3.93
CA SER A 202 9.28 -25.77 -2.67
C SER A 202 9.67 -26.73 -1.53
N LEU A 203 9.96 -28.00 -1.85
CA LEU A 203 10.31 -29.02 -0.85
C LEU A 203 11.76 -28.89 -0.34
N VAL A 204 12.68 -28.32 -1.10
CA VAL A 204 14.08 -28.15 -0.67
C VAL A 204 14.34 -26.85 0.08
N ILE A 205 13.41 -25.90 0.05
CA ILE A 205 13.53 -24.65 0.80
C ILE A 205 13.24 -24.91 2.28
N ASP A 206 14.26 -24.73 3.11
CA ASP A 206 14.12 -24.78 4.56
C ASP A 206 13.60 -23.43 5.08
N ARG A 207 12.29 -23.35 5.26
CA ARG A 207 11.62 -22.11 5.72
C ARG A 207 11.95 -21.77 7.17
N ASN A 208 12.16 -22.79 8.01
CA ASN A 208 12.57 -22.56 9.40
C ASN A 208 13.97 -21.91 9.44
N TYR A 209 14.90 -22.42 8.64
CA TYR A 209 16.23 -21.83 8.55
C TYR A 209 16.16 -20.35 8.10
N ILE A 210 15.30 -20.03 7.13
CA ILE A 210 15.14 -18.65 6.64
C ILE A 210 14.67 -17.73 7.76
N VAL A 211 13.58 -18.07 8.44
CA VAL A 211 13.02 -17.19 9.48
C VAL A 211 13.88 -17.10 10.73
N GLU A 212 14.61 -18.18 11.08
CA GLU A 212 15.44 -18.22 12.28
C GLU A 212 16.85 -17.62 12.07
N ASN A 213 17.38 -17.66 10.84
CA ASN A 213 18.79 -17.34 10.59
C ASN A 213 19.00 -16.26 9.51
N VAL A 214 18.01 -15.98 8.65
CA VAL A 214 18.16 -15.01 7.56
C VAL A 214 17.38 -13.74 7.85
N SER A 215 16.08 -13.82 8.08
CA SER A 215 15.25 -12.64 8.33
C SER A 215 15.21 -12.23 9.80
N GLN A 216 15.03 -13.16 10.72
CA GLN A 216 15.09 -12.97 12.18
C GLN A 216 14.15 -11.89 12.75
N ALA A 217 13.15 -11.44 11.99
CA ALA A 217 12.23 -10.35 12.37
C ALA A 217 10.86 -10.86 12.87
N GLY A 218 10.78 -12.12 13.32
CA GLY A 218 9.56 -12.70 13.92
C GLY A 218 8.61 -13.35 12.92
N GLU A 219 9.01 -13.49 11.67
CA GLU A 219 8.21 -14.16 10.64
C GLU A 219 7.94 -15.63 10.99
N VAL A 220 6.80 -16.13 10.52
CA VAL A 220 6.40 -17.53 10.68
C VAL A 220 6.65 -18.29 9.37
N PRO A 221 7.24 -19.51 9.42
CA PRO A 221 7.42 -20.33 8.22
C PRO A 221 6.09 -20.59 7.53
N ALA A 222 5.94 -20.12 6.28
CA ALA A 222 4.69 -20.24 5.54
C ALA A 222 4.44 -21.68 5.09
N ASP A 223 3.30 -22.24 5.41
CA ASP A 223 2.79 -23.55 4.99
C ASP A 223 1.59 -23.43 4.01
N GLY A 224 1.17 -22.19 3.69
CA GLY A 224 0.14 -21.85 2.72
C GLY A 224 0.34 -20.46 2.14
N TYR A 225 -0.41 -20.12 1.09
CA TYR A 225 -0.35 -18.82 0.43
C TYR A 225 -1.03 -17.71 1.26
N VAL A 226 -2.18 -18.02 1.86
CA VAL A 226 -2.89 -17.07 2.72
C VAL A 226 -2.23 -17.07 4.11
N PRO A 227 -1.81 -15.93 4.64
CA PRO A 227 -1.21 -15.84 5.97
C PRO A 227 -2.25 -16.11 7.06
N ASN A 228 -1.77 -16.42 8.28
CA ASN A 228 -2.63 -16.52 9.45
C ASN A 228 -3.25 -15.15 9.77
N GLY A 229 -4.45 -15.15 10.35
CA GLY A 229 -5.15 -13.92 10.75
C GLY A 229 -6.00 -13.29 9.65
N VAL A 230 -6.06 -13.86 8.44
CA VAL A 230 -7.04 -13.47 7.42
C VAL A 230 -8.38 -14.10 7.77
N ASN A 231 -9.42 -13.27 7.92
CA ASN A 231 -10.78 -13.71 8.21
C ASN A 231 -11.39 -14.48 7.03
N ASP A 232 -12.42 -15.27 7.32
CA ASP A 232 -13.24 -15.90 6.28
C ASP A 232 -14.21 -14.88 5.62
N ALA A 233 -15.07 -15.35 4.74
CA ALA A 233 -16.04 -14.52 4.03
C ALA A 233 -17.09 -13.83 4.94
N ALA A 234 -17.17 -14.19 6.22
CA ALA A 234 -18.06 -13.53 7.17
C ALA A 234 -17.46 -12.22 7.74
N GLY A 235 -16.19 -11.94 7.42
CA GLY A 235 -15.55 -10.67 7.75
C GLY A 235 -14.95 -10.60 9.15
N ALA A 236 -14.76 -9.39 9.65
CA ALA A 236 -14.06 -9.13 10.92
C ALA A 236 -14.70 -9.87 12.10
N GLY A 237 -13.88 -10.60 12.86
CA GLY A 237 -14.29 -11.41 13.99
C GLY A 237 -14.83 -12.81 13.64
N SER A 238 -14.77 -13.19 12.37
CA SER A 238 -15.03 -14.56 11.90
C SER A 238 -13.83 -15.50 12.16
N ASP A 239 -14.00 -16.77 11.81
CA ASP A 239 -12.92 -17.76 11.87
C ASP A 239 -11.80 -17.44 10.88
N ASP A 240 -10.58 -17.86 11.18
CA ASP A 240 -9.44 -17.75 10.26
C ASP A 240 -9.72 -18.54 8.98
N PHE A 241 -9.50 -17.91 7.81
CA PHE A 241 -9.72 -18.50 6.48
C PHE A 241 -9.07 -19.88 6.35
N ARG A 242 -7.90 -20.08 6.91
CA ARG A 242 -7.13 -21.33 6.83
C ARG A 242 -7.78 -22.47 7.60
N THR A 243 -8.61 -22.17 8.59
CA THR A 243 -9.32 -23.19 9.38
C THR A 243 -10.63 -23.62 8.74
N VAL A 244 -11.27 -22.76 7.93
CA VAL A 244 -12.59 -22.99 7.35
C VAL A 244 -12.57 -23.26 5.86
N GLY A 245 -11.61 -22.73 5.13
CA GLY A 245 -11.57 -22.78 3.66
C GLY A 245 -10.37 -23.50 3.06
N GLY A 246 -9.39 -23.72 3.86
CA GLY A 246 -8.11 -24.24 3.42
C GLY A 246 -8.01 -25.71 3.25
#